data_28777d99a9ef109395609c42ceb4cb96
#
_entry.id   28777d99a9ef109395609c42ceb4cb96
#
_cell.length_a   1.000
_cell.length_b   1.000
_cell.length_c   1.000
_cell.angle_alpha   90.00
_cell.angle_beta   90.00
_cell.angle_gamma   90.00
#
_symmetry.space_group_name_H-M   'P 1'
#
loop_
_entity.id
_entity.type
_entity.pdbx_description
1 polymer ?
#
loop_
_entity_poly.entity_id
_entity_poly.type
_entity_poly.pdbx_seq_one_letter_code
_entity_poly.pdbx_strand_id
1 'polypeptide(L)'
;MIGARLARTLFGAAPALGRRVKLNHVWLEVVGVLQDRAQSKSDFEGIKLGLDDERLFVAWETGRARFSFKAIEDEVDGISVRLDGKVAPDQAARVLQALIARRHGGADDTNLIVPMGLYRQNQQTQRIFAIVMSSIAAVSLLVGGIGIMNIMLANVLERRREVGLKRALGARRRDVVEQFLAEALVIAVSGALLGVVLGAVAAYSIAALAGWSVAWSPFSLSAAVLLCVAVGLAFGVFPARQAAALDPIAALRSDG
;
A
#
# COMPACT_ATOMS: atom_id res chain seq x y z
N MET A 1 31.14 7.80 16.90
CA MET A 1 30.80 7.29 15.57
C MET A 1 30.85 8.44 14.57
N ILE A 2 31.18 8.18 13.32
CA ILE A 2 31.24 9.21 12.27
C ILE A 2 30.40 8.81 11.06
N GLY A 3 29.86 9.79 10.34
CA GLY A 3 29.15 9.57 9.08
C GLY A 3 30.09 9.11 7.98
N ALA A 4 29.56 8.36 7.01
CA ALA A 4 30.36 7.75 5.93
C ALA A 4 31.08 8.78 5.08
N ARG A 5 30.45 9.92 4.77
CA ARG A 5 31.06 11.00 3.99
C ARG A 5 32.20 11.68 4.76
N LEU A 6 31.96 11.96 6.07
CA LEU A 6 32.97 12.54 6.94
C LEU A 6 34.19 11.59 7.09
N ALA A 7 33.94 10.29 7.21
CA ALA A 7 35.02 9.30 7.24
C ALA A 7 35.89 9.33 5.97
N ARG A 8 35.28 9.43 4.80
CA ARG A 8 36.00 9.53 3.52
C ARG A 8 36.79 10.85 3.42
N THR A 9 36.21 11.94 3.88
CA THR A 9 36.87 13.27 3.85
C THR A 9 38.10 13.32 4.77
N LEU A 10 38.01 12.71 5.96
CA LEU A 10 39.08 12.75 6.95
C LEU A 10 40.17 11.69 6.71
N PHE A 11 39.82 10.52 6.21
CA PHE A 11 40.72 9.35 6.13
C PHE A 11 40.90 8.80 4.72
N GLY A 12 40.20 9.36 3.73
CA GLY A 12 40.25 8.88 2.34
C GLY A 12 39.73 7.43 2.21
N ALA A 13 40.48 6.58 1.55
CA ALA A 13 40.15 5.16 1.36
C ALA A 13 40.60 4.26 2.55
N ALA A 14 41.30 4.82 3.53
CA ALA A 14 41.81 4.04 4.67
C ALA A 14 40.70 3.77 5.71
N PRO A 15 40.71 2.61 6.39
CA PRO A 15 39.70 2.30 7.41
C PRO A 15 39.76 3.34 8.54
N ALA A 16 38.60 3.90 8.85
CA ALA A 16 38.45 4.95 9.86
C ALA A 16 38.33 4.40 11.29
N LEU A 17 37.96 3.13 11.44
CA LEU A 17 37.73 2.47 12.72
C LEU A 17 39.03 2.40 13.55
N GLY A 18 38.95 2.76 14.84
CA GLY A 18 40.12 2.82 15.74
C GLY A 18 41.01 4.04 15.56
N ARG A 19 40.82 4.89 14.55
CA ARG A 19 41.57 6.13 14.38
C ARG A 19 41.05 7.24 15.27
N ARG A 20 41.90 8.20 15.56
CA ARG A 20 41.58 9.37 16.41
C ARG A 20 41.24 10.59 15.57
N VAL A 21 40.18 11.26 15.96
CA VAL A 21 39.75 12.55 15.39
C VAL A 21 39.79 13.59 16.51
N LYS A 22 40.36 14.76 16.24
CA LYS A 22 40.36 15.86 17.15
C LYS A 22 39.14 16.75 16.92
N LEU A 23 38.29 16.87 17.94
CA LEU A 23 37.16 17.80 17.92
C LEU A 23 37.43 18.87 18.98
N ASN A 24 37.60 20.13 18.56
CA ASN A 24 38.07 21.22 19.41
C ASN A 24 39.40 20.84 20.14
N HIS A 25 39.33 20.62 21.45
CA HIS A 25 40.50 20.27 22.28
C HIS A 25 40.52 18.80 22.67
N VAL A 26 39.52 18.02 22.30
CA VAL A 26 39.34 16.64 22.74
C VAL A 26 39.67 15.66 21.61
N TRP A 27 40.50 14.67 21.91
CA TRP A 27 40.75 13.54 21.01
C TRP A 27 39.72 12.47 21.24
N LEU A 28 39.03 12.07 20.16
CA LEU A 28 38.00 11.03 20.16
C LEU A 28 38.45 9.88 19.27
N GLU A 29 38.24 8.66 19.73
CA GLU A 29 38.48 7.45 18.93
C GLU A 29 37.23 7.07 18.14
N VAL A 30 37.37 6.72 16.87
CA VAL A 30 36.29 6.31 15.99
C VAL A 30 35.91 4.86 16.26
N VAL A 31 34.79 4.63 16.95
CA VAL A 31 34.27 3.30 17.30
C VAL A 31 33.30 2.73 16.26
N GLY A 32 32.92 3.49 15.25
CA GLY A 32 32.03 3.06 14.18
C GLY A 32 31.82 4.09 13.11
N VAL A 33 31.56 3.62 11.89
CA VAL A 33 31.21 4.45 10.74
C VAL A 33 29.77 4.12 10.37
N LEU A 34 28.93 5.14 10.21
CA LEU A 34 27.56 4.97 9.76
C LEU A 34 27.52 4.58 8.29
N GLN A 35 26.58 3.71 7.93
CA GLN A 35 26.38 3.30 6.55
C GLN A 35 25.90 4.50 5.72
N ASP A 36 26.48 4.65 4.53
CA ASP A 36 26.09 5.69 3.55
C ASP A 36 24.62 5.46 3.13
N ARG A 37 23.74 6.35 3.55
CA ARG A 37 22.36 6.40 3.06
C ARG A 37 22.31 7.32 1.86
N ALA A 38 22.66 6.78 0.70
CA ALA A 38 22.85 7.50 -0.55
C ALA A 38 21.64 8.28 -1.09
N GLN A 39 20.52 8.37 -0.40
CA GLN A 39 19.34 9.07 -0.89
C GLN A 39 18.46 9.65 0.23
N SER A 40 18.81 10.80 0.72
CA SER A 40 17.80 11.73 1.22
C SER A 40 18.31 13.16 1.15
N LYS A 41 18.45 13.66 -0.08
CA LYS A 41 18.44 15.10 -0.33
C LYS A 41 16.98 15.53 -0.33
N SER A 42 16.43 15.83 0.81
CA SER A 42 15.16 16.53 0.89
C SER A 42 15.24 17.55 2.00
N ASP A 43 15.66 18.76 1.62
CA ASP A 43 15.26 19.96 2.35
C ASP A 43 13.75 20.07 2.18
N PHE A 44 12.99 19.64 3.17
CA PHE A 44 11.55 19.76 3.15
C PHE A 44 11.14 20.75 4.24
N GLU A 45 10.54 21.85 3.85
CA GLU A 45 10.02 22.91 4.75
C GLU A 45 11.01 23.41 5.82
N GLY A 46 12.31 23.55 5.46
CA GLY A 46 13.34 24.03 6.40
C GLY A 46 13.85 22.98 7.39
N ILE A 47 13.34 21.75 7.31
CA ILE A 47 13.90 20.60 8.02
C ILE A 47 15.02 20.05 7.15
N LYS A 48 16.25 20.32 7.53
CA LYS A 48 17.40 19.58 7.01
C LYS A 48 17.28 18.14 7.51
N LEU A 49 16.56 17.27 6.75
CA LEU A 49 16.52 15.83 6.95
C LEU A 49 17.93 15.30 6.65
N GLY A 50 18.70 15.42 7.64
CA GLY A 50 19.98 14.96 8.03
C GLY A 50 20.94 14.50 6.96
N LEU A 51 21.99 15.21 6.80
CA LEU A 51 23.28 14.70 6.38
C LEU A 51 23.99 14.06 7.59
N ASP A 52 23.42 12.96 8.12
CA ASP A 52 24.09 12.17 9.16
C ASP A 52 25.45 11.67 8.66
N ASP A 53 25.63 11.63 7.34
CA ASP A 53 26.86 11.22 6.67
C ASP A 53 28.02 12.21 6.87
N GLU A 54 27.72 13.48 7.20
CA GLU A 54 28.72 14.53 7.47
C GLU A 54 28.83 14.86 8.97
N ARG A 55 28.10 14.16 9.84
CA ARG A 55 28.08 14.40 11.27
C ARG A 55 28.99 13.48 12.05
N LEU A 56 29.42 13.97 13.20
CA LEU A 56 30.13 13.21 14.20
C LEU A 56 29.18 12.99 15.39
N PHE A 57 29.04 11.75 15.84
CA PHE A 57 28.19 11.36 16.95
C PHE A 57 29.05 10.97 18.12
N VAL A 58 28.84 11.63 19.26
CA VAL A 58 29.50 11.35 20.52
C VAL A 58 28.49 10.81 21.50
N ALA A 59 28.88 9.87 22.36
CA ALA A 59 28.00 9.43 23.44
C ALA A 59 27.68 10.60 24.37
N TRP A 60 26.42 10.74 24.77
CA TRP A 60 25.93 11.86 25.58
C TRP A 60 26.78 12.13 26.83
N GLU A 61 27.10 11.06 27.57
CA GLU A 61 27.92 11.14 28.77
C GLU A 61 29.34 11.67 28.48
N THR A 62 29.94 11.22 27.38
CA THR A 62 31.26 11.68 26.94
C THR A 62 31.19 13.12 26.49
N GLY A 63 30.11 13.51 25.80
CA GLY A 63 29.86 14.89 25.38
C GLY A 63 29.83 15.83 26.59
N ARG A 64 29.01 15.50 27.56
CA ARG A 64 28.81 16.28 28.77
C ARG A 64 30.06 16.36 29.68
N ALA A 65 30.84 15.29 29.75
CA ALA A 65 32.05 15.25 30.59
C ALA A 65 33.26 15.92 29.97
N ARG A 66 33.34 16.02 28.63
CA ARG A 66 34.54 16.46 27.93
C ARG A 66 34.40 17.77 27.17
N PHE A 67 33.19 18.22 26.90
CA PHE A 67 32.91 19.49 26.24
C PHE A 67 32.22 20.42 27.23
N SER A 68 32.72 21.66 27.28
CA SER A 68 32.07 22.73 28.04
C SER A 68 31.05 23.41 27.14
N PHE A 69 29.79 23.33 27.52
CA PHE A 69 28.74 24.15 26.92
C PHE A 69 28.76 25.52 27.57
N LYS A 70 28.53 26.57 26.79
CA LYS A 70 28.40 27.90 27.35
C LYS A 70 27.15 27.97 28.23
N ALA A 71 27.20 28.76 29.29
CA ALA A 71 26.08 28.85 30.25
C ALA A 71 24.74 29.36 29.65
N ILE A 72 24.76 29.87 28.40
CA ILE A 72 23.61 30.43 27.67
C ILE A 72 23.22 29.52 26.49
N GLU A 73 24.00 28.46 26.22
CA GLU A 73 23.67 27.48 25.17
C GLU A 73 22.84 26.33 25.77
N ASP A 74 21.77 25.99 25.12
CA ASP A 74 20.94 24.86 25.54
C ASP A 74 21.72 23.54 25.45
N GLU A 75 21.56 22.67 26.45
CA GLU A 75 22.22 21.35 26.44
C GLU A 75 21.70 20.47 25.28
N VAL A 76 20.50 20.76 24.76
CA VAL A 76 19.81 19.99 23.73
C VAL A 76 19.22 20.92 22.67
N ASP A 77 19.77 20.88 21.47
CA ASP A 77 19.31 21.71 20.33
C ASP A 77 17.99 21.22 19.74
N GLY A 78 17.68 19.95 19.91
CA GLY A 78 16.46 19.38 19.33
C GLY A 78 16.12 17.99 19.83
N ILE A 79 14.84 17.73 19.97
CA ILE A 79 14.28 16.45 20.38
C ILE A 79 13.46 15.89 19.22
N SER A 80 13.84 14.70 18.74
CA SER A 80 13.06 13.98 17.72
C SER A 80 12.15 12.94 18.40
N VAL A 81 10.84 13.06 18.16
CA VAL A 81 9.85 12.14 18.71
C VAL A 81 9.33 11.21 17.62
N ARG A 82 9.48 9.93 17.82
CA ARG A 82 8.90 8.90 16.93
C ARG A 82 7.49 8.57 17.38
N LEU A 83 6.52 8.76 16.48
CA LEU A 83 5.13 8.39 16.74
C LEU A 83 4.86 6.95 16.28
N ASP A 84 3.98 6.26 17.01
CA ASP A 84 3.38 5.02 16.49
C ASP A 84 2.49 5.38 15.29
N GLY A 85 2.52 4.56 14.23
CA GLY A 85 1.75 4.79 13.01
C GLY A 85 0.22 4.86 13.19
N LYS A 86 -0.27 4.52 14.39
CA LYS A 86 -1.69 4.61 14.77
C LYS A 86 -2.09 5.99 15.31
N VAL A 87 -1.12 6.82 15.67
CA VAL A 87 -1.36 8.13 16.29
C VAL A 87 -1.32 9.21 15.21
N ALA A 88 -2.39 10.00 15.12
CA ALA A 88 -2.43 11.13 14.20
C ALA A 88 -1.42 12.21 14.63
N PRO A 89 -0.56 12.70 13.72
CA PRO A 89 0.50 13.65 14.06
C PRO A 89 -0.01 14.96 14.68
N ASP A 90 -1.20 15.41 14.30
CA ASP A 90 -1.83 16.62 14.85
C ASP A 90 -2.25 16.44 16.32
N GLN A 91 -2.70 15.25 16.70
CA GLN A 91 -3.01 14.95 18.11
C GLN A 91 -1.74 14.88 18.96
N ALA A 92 -0.70 14.20 18.44
CA ALA A 92 0.59 14.14 19.10
C ALA A 92 1.21 15.54 19.26
N ALA A 93 1.12 16.39 18.25
CA ALA A 93 1.63 17.75 18.29
C ALA A 93 0.97 18.57 19.40
N ARG A 94 -0.36 18.49 19.54
CA ARG A 94 -1.08 19.18 20.61
C ARG A 94 -0.64 18.73 22.01
N VAL A 95 -0.46 17.42 22.19
CA VAL A 95 0.00 16.85 23.46
C VAL A 95 1.42 17.29 23.77
N LEU A 96 2.33 17.22 22.78
CA LEU A 96 3.71 17.65 22.93
C LEU A 96 3.80 19.13 23.25
N GLN A 97 3.04 19.98 22.55
CA GLN A 97 2.99 21.41 22.78
C GLN A 97 2.49 21.74 24.19
N ALA A 98 1.45 21.07 24.66
CA ALA A 98 0.94 21.23 26.02
C ALA A 98 1.97 20.76 27.08
N LEU A 99 2.69 19.68 26.83
CA LEU A 99 3.75 19.19 27.71
C LEU A 99 4.92 20.17 27.80
N ILE A 100 5.38 20.69 26.67
CA ILE A 100 6.47 21.69 26.59
C ILE A 100 6.06 22.96 27.32
N ALA A 101 4.89 23.53 26.97
CA ALA A 101 4.38 24.73 27.61
C ALA A 101 4.27 24.59 29.15
N ARG A 102 3.87 23.43 29.63
CA ARG A 102 3.78 23.14 31.06
C ARG A 102 5.15 23.04 31.73
N ARG A 103 6.16 22.53 31.02
CA ARG A 103 7.53 22.38 31.55
C ARG A 103 8.33 23.67 31.52
N HIS A 104 8.12 24.50 30.49
CA HIS A 104 8.81 25.76 30.27
C HIS A 104 8.04 26.98 30.86
N GLY A 105 7.01 26.74 31.66
CA GLY A 105 6.25 27.83 32.30
C GLY A 105 5.54 28.77 31.32
N GLY A 106 5.30 28.32 30.08
CA GLY A 106 4.68 29.12 29.03
C GLY A 106 5.66 30.01 28.26
N ALA A 107 6.98 29.83 28.43
CA ALA A 107 7.98 30.52 27.60
C ALA A 107 7.89 30.02 26.14
N ASP A 108 7.98 30.94 25.18
CA ASP A 108 7.97 30.62 23.74
C ASP A 108 9.44 30.46 23.25
N ASP A 109 10.12 29.50 23.86
CA ASP A 109 11.54 29.19 23.64
C ASP A 109 11.72 27.92 22.79
N THR A 110 10.66 27.30 22.35
CA THR A 110 10.72 26.04 21.60
C THR A 110 9.92 26.11 20.30
N ASN A 111 10.48 25.56 19.23
CA ASN A 111 9.81 25.46 17.94
C ASN A 111 9.42 24.00 17.66
N LEU A 112 8.11 23.70 17.66
CA LEU A 112 7.60 22.38 17.31
C LEU A 112 7.39 22.26 15.80
N ILE A 113 8.27 21.52 15.13
CA ILE A 113 8.16 21.25 13.69
C ILE A 113 7.40 19.94 13.50
N VAL A 114 6.21 20.02 12.92
CA VAL A 114 5.41 18.86 12.58
C VAL A 114 5.30 18.80 11.05
N PRO A 115 5.79 17.72 10.39
CA PRO A 115 5.75 17.61 8.92
C PRO A 115 4.33 17.27 8.41
N MET A 116 3.36 18.12 8.78
CA MET A 116 1.94 17.93 8.45
C MET A 116 1.66 18.07 6.95
N GLY A 117 2.39 18.92 6.26
CA GLY A 117 2.28 19.08 4.81
C GLY A 117 2.59 17.77 4.09
N LEU A 118 3.72 17.14 4.42
CA LEU A 118 4.15 15.87 3.87
C LEU A 118 3.15 14.74 4.18
N TYR A 119 2.65 14.68 5.41
CA TYR A 119 1.68 13.68 5.82
C TYR A 119 0.36 13.81 5.06
N ARG A 120 -0.18 15.03 4.93
CA ARG A 120 -1.41 15.30 4.17
C ARG A 120 -1.21 15.04 2.68
N GLN A 121 -0.09 15.44 2.11
CA GLN A 121 0.24 15.18 0.71
C GLN A 121 0.32 13.68 0.42
N ASN A 122 0.96 12.89 1.29
CA ASN A 122 1.00 11.44 1.18
C ASN A 122 -0.41 10.83 1.23
N GLN A 123 -1.27 11.26 2.16
CA GLN A 123 -2.65 10.78 2.24
C GLN A 123 -3.45 11.14 0.99
N GLN A 124 -3.31 12.37 0.46
CA GLN A 124 -3.98 12.78 -0.78
C GLN A 124 -3.50 11.95 -1.96
N THR A 125 -2.19 11.76 -2.10
CA THR A 125 -1.60 10.94 -3.15
C THR A 125 -2.12 9.49 -3.07
N GLN A 126 -2.10 8.87 -1.89
CA GLN A 126 -2.64 7.52 -1.70
C GLN A 126 -4.13 7.43 -2.06
N ARG A 127 -4.93 8.45 -1.69
CA ARG A 127 -6.35 8.50 -2.03
C ARG A 127 -6.58 8.61 -3.55
N ILE A 128 -5.80 9.45 -4.24
CA ILE A 128 -5.87 9.59 -5.70
C ILE A 128 -5.49 8.26 -6.36
N PHE A 129 -4.40 7.61 -5.94
CA PHE A 129 -4.01 6.29 -6.45
C PHE A 129 -5.10 5.26 -6.21
N ALA A 130 -5.70 5.21 -5.02
CA ALA A 130 -6.79 4.28 -4.72
C ALA A 130 -8.01 4.50 -5.63
N ILE A 131 -8.40 5.75 -5.88
CA ILE A 131 -9.52 6.07 -6.78
C ILE A 131 -9.19 5.65 -8.22
N VAL A 132 -8.01 5.99 -8.73
CA VAL A 132 -7.60 5.64 -10.09
C VAL A 132 -7.55 4.12 -10.27
N MET A 133 -6.89 3.41 -9.36
CA MET A 133 -6.80 1.94 -9.43
C MET A 133 -8.18 1.28 -9.32
N SER A 134 -9.05 1.76 -8.43
CA SER A 134 -10.42 1.26 -8.30
C SER A 134 -11.24 1.52 -9.56
N SER A 135 -11.06 2.66 -10.22
CA SER A 135 -11.75 2.99 -11.47
C SER A 135 -11.31 2.07 -12.61
N ILE A 136 -10.02 1.82 -12.74
CA ILE A 136 -9.47 0.88 -13.74
C ILE A 136 -10.00 -0.53 -13.47
N ALA A 137 -9.98 -0.97 -12.21
CA ALA A 137 -10.50 -2.28 -11.83
C ALA A 137 -12.01 -2.40 -12.13
N ALA A 138 -12.81 -1.36 -11.85
CA ALA A 138 -14.24 -1.35 -12.13
C ALA A 138 -14.52 -1.47 -13.62
N VAL A 139 -13.81 -0.72 -14.48
CA VAL A 139 -13.96 -0.83 -15.94
C VAL A 139 -13.56 -2.22 -16.43
N SER A 140 -12.42 -2.75 -15.94
CA SER A 140 -11.97 -4.10 -16.29
C SER A 140 -12.98 -5.17 -15.89
N LEU A 141 -13.61 -5.02 -14.72
CA LEU A 141 -14.62 -5.94 -14.22
C LEU A 141 -15.90 -5.87 -15.06
N LEU A 142 -16.33 -4.69 -15.50
CA LEU A 142 -17.46 -4.51 -16.41
C LEU A 142 -17.20 -5.18 -17.76
N VAL A 143 -16.02 -4.97 -18.34
CA VAL A 143 -15.63 -5.61 -19.60
C VAL A 143 -15.61 -7.14 -19.47
N GLY A 144 -15.03 -7.64 -18.36
CA GLY A 144 -15.04 -9.07 -18.03
C GLY A 144 -16.46 -9.63 -17.86
N GLY A 145 -17.34 -8.88 -17.20
CA GLY A 145 -18.76 -9.23 -17.03
C GLY A 145 -19.51 -9.33 -18.36
N ILE A 146 -19.27 -8.38 -19.27
CA ILE A 146 -19.82 -8.44 -20.64
C ILE A 146 -19.28 -9.68 -21.37
N GLY A 147 -17.99 -10.02 -21.17
CA GLY A 147 -17.40 -11.26 -21.71
C GLY A 147 -18.12 -12.51 -21.22
N ILE A 148 -18.41 -12.61 -19.92
CA ILE A 148 -19.21 -13.72 -19.34
C ILE A 148 -20.60 -13.75 -19.97
N MET A 149 -21.27 -12.62 -20.08
CA MET A 149 -22.61 -12.53 -20.69
C MET A 149 -22.60 -13.04 -22.14
N ASN A 150 -21.61 -12.64 -22.94
CA ASN A 150 -21.52 -13.07 -24.34
C ASN A 150 -21.25 -14.57 -24.48
N ILE A 151 -20.38 -15.15 -23.65
CA ILE A 151 -20.10 -16.59 -23.61
C ILE A 151 -21.37 -17.34 -23.21
N MET A 152 -22.07 -16.87 -22.20
CA MET A 152 -23.30 -17.50 -21.73
C MET A 152 -24.43 -17.45 -22.79
N LEU A 153 -24.53 -16.31 -23.54
CA LEU A 153 -25.47 -16.19 -24.64
C LEU A 153 -25.14 -17.19 -25.76
N ALA A 154 -23.87 -17.34 -26.11
CA ALA A 154 -23.45 -18.34 -27.09
C ALA A 154 -23.81 -19.77 -26.63
N ASN A 155 -23.51 -20.11 -25.36
CA ASN A 155 -23.86 -21.40 -24.76
C ASN A 155 -25.38 -21.66 -24.79
N VAL A 156 -26.20 -20.64 -24.52
CA VAL A 156 -27.67 -20.75 -24.60
C VAL A 156 -28.11 -21.06 -26.04
N LEU A 157 -27.52 -20.42 -27.04
CA LEU A 157 -27.82 -20.65 -28.45
C LEU A 157 -27.42 -22.06 -28.89
N GLU A 158 -26.23 -22.51 -28.53
CA GLU A 158 -25.74 -23.85 -28.86
C GLU A 158 -26.60 -24.96 -28.21
N ARG A 159 -27.08 -24.72 -26.97
CA ARG A 159 -27.85 -25.70 -26.19
C ARG A 159 -29.37 -25.50 -26.26
N ARG A 160 -29.86 -24.70 -27.23
CA ARG A 160 -31.32 -24.39 -27.37
C ARG A 160 -32.19 -25.66 -27.40
N ARG A 161 -31.78 -26.67 -28.14
CA ARG A 161 -32.49 -27.93 -28.27
C ARG A 161 -32.58 -28.72 -26.97
N GLU A 162 -31.46 -28.76 -26.22
CA GLU A 162 -31.40 -29.38 -24.89
C GLU A 162 -32.36 -28.69 -23.91
N VAL A 163 -32.33 -27.35 -23.89
CA VAL A 163 -33.24 -26.56 -23.04
C VAL A 163 -34.68 -26.74 -23.45
N GLY A 164 -34.96 -26.73 -24.76
CA GLY A 164 -36.30 -27.00 -25.30
C GLY A 164 -36.82 -28.36 -24.89
N LEU A 165 -36.00 -29.40 -25.00
CA LEU A 165 -36.36 -30.78 -24.58
C LEU A 165 -36.66 -30.87 -23.07
N LYS A 166 -35.81 -30.31 -22.24
CA LYS A 166 -36.01 -30.24 -20.78
C LYS A 166 -37.33 -29.54 -20.43
N ARG A 167 -37.62 -28.43 -21.11
CA ARG A 167 -38.86 -27.70 -20.94
C ARG A 167 -40.10 -28.49 -21.42
N ALA A 168 -40.00 -29.21 -22.53
CA ALA A 168 -41.07 -30.07 -23.04
C ALA A 168 -41.38 -31.25 -22.10
N LEU A 169 -40.36 -31.77 -21.40
CA LEU A 169 -40.47 -32.82 -20.38
C LEU A 169 -40.95 -32.29 -19.01
N GLY A 170 -41.27 -31.01 -18.89
CA GLY A 170 -41.88 -30.42 -17.69
C GLY A 170 -40.96 -29.63 -16.78
N ALA A 171 -39.68 -29.34 -17.16
CA ALA A 171 -38.83 -28.49 -16.38
C ALA A 171 -39.40 -27.06 -16.28
N ARG A 172 -39.36 -26.50 -15.07
CA ARG A 172 -39.83 -25.14 -14.82
C ARG A 172 -38.81 -24.11 -15.34
N ARG A 173 -39.28 -22.92 -15.66
CA ARG A 173 -38.37 -21.80 -16.04
C ARG A 173 -37.30 -21.56 -15.00
N ARG A 174 -37.63 -21.71 -13.73
CA ARG A 174 -36.71 -21.54 -12.61
C ARG A 174 -35.57 -22.56 -12.64
N ASP A 175 -35.85 -23.80 -12.98
CA ASP A 175 -34.81 -24.84 -13.01
C ASP A 175 -33.77 -24.55 -14.10
N VAL A 176 -34.21 -24.00 -15.24
CA VAL A 176 -33.29 -23.54 -16.30
C VAL A 176 -32.47 -22.35 -15.86
N VAL A 177 -33.07 -21.34 -15.20
CA VAL A 177 -32.33 -20.20 -14.67
C VAL A 177 -31.29 -20.63 -13.65
N GLU A 178 -31.64 -21.47 -12.71
CA GLU A 178 -30.74 -22.00 -11.67
C GLU A 178 -29.55 -22.75 -12.29
N GLN A 179 -29.78 -23.55 -13.33
CA GLN A 179 -28.73 -24.25 -14.05
C GLN A 179 -27.71 -23.27 -14.65
N PHE A 180 -28.19 -22.30 -15.44
CA PHE A 180 -27.29 -21.32 -16.08
C PHE A 180 -26.62 -20.39 -15.09
N LEU A 181 -27.27 -20.03 -13.98
CA LEU A 181 -26.64 -19.26 -12.90
C LEU A 181 -25.56 -20.07 -12.18
N ALA A 182 -25.76 -21.38 -11.99
CA ALA A 182 -24.73 -22.25 -11.44
C ALA A 182 -23.50 -22.32 -12.36
N GLU A 183 -23.71 -22.41 -13.69
CA GLU A 183 -22.61 -22.34 -14.67
C GLU A 183 -21.88 -21.01 -14.61
N ALA A 184 -22.60 -19.86 -14.54
CA ALA A 184 -22.00 -18.53 -14.39
C ALA A 184 -21.22 -18.41 -13.08
N LEU A 185 -21.72 -18.97 -11.97
CA LEU A 185 -21.07 -19.00 -10.68
C LEU A 185 -19.74 -19.76 -10.75
N VAL A 186 -19.70 -20.92 -11.37
CA VAL A 186 -18.48 -21.73 -11.54
C VAL A 186 -17.44 -20.95 -12.33
N ILE A 187 -17.84 -20.30 -13.43
CA ILE A 187 -16.94 -19.46 -14.24
C ILE A 187 -16.42 -18.29 -13.40
N ALA A 188 -17.29 -17.59 -12.69
CA ALA A 188 -16.89 -16.43 -11.88
C ALA A 188 -15.95 -16.82 -10.73
N VAL A 189 -16.23 -17.91 -10.02
CA VAL A 189 -15.40 -18.39 -8.92
C VAL A 189 -14.04 -18.88 -9.42
N SER A 190 -14.01 -19.70 -10.49
CA SER A 190 -12.76 -20.18 -11.06
C SER A 190 -11.89 -19.01 -11.59
N GLY A 191 -12.51 -18.04 -12.27
CA GLY A 191 -11.84 -16.83 -12.72
C GLY A 191 -11.31 -15.99 -11.57
N ALA A 192 -12.08 -15.81 -10.51
CA ALA A 192 -11.64 -15.07 -9.32
C ALA A 192 -10.44 -15.74 -8.63
N LEU A 193 -10.46 -17.07 -8.46
CA LEU A 193 -9.35 -17.81 -7.86
C LEU A 193 -8.08 -17.72 -8.71
N LEU A 194 -8.19 -17.90 -10.02
CA LEU A 194 -7.08 -17.73 -10.95
C LEU A 194 -6.54 -16.29 -10.91
N GLY A 195 -7.44 -15.31 -10.90
CA GLY A 195 -7.07 -13.89 -10.78
C GLY A 195 -6.31 -13.58 -9.49
N VAL A 196 -6.71 -14.16 -8.36
CA VAL A 196 -6.00 -14.02 -7.08
C VAL A 196 -4.58 -14.60 -7.18
N VAL A 197 -4.45 -15.81 -7.74
CA VAL A 197 -3.13 -16.45 -7.89
C VAL A 197 -2.21 -15.62 -8.80
N LEU A 198 -2.71 -15.24 -9.98
CA LEU A 198 -1.94 -14.42 -10.93
C LEU A 198 -1.60 -13.04 -10.35
N GLY A 199 -2.54 -12.40 -9.66
CA GLY A 199 -2.32 -11.12 -8.99
C GLY A 199 -1.30 -11.23 -7.86
N ALA A 200 -1.31 -12.31 -7.09
CA ALA A 200 -0.32 -12.57 -6.07
C ALA A 200 1.10 -12.75 -6.67
N VAL A 201 1.21 -13.59 -7.70
CA VAL A 201 2.49 -13.80 -8.39
C VAL A 201 3.04 -12.49 -8.96
N ALA A 202 2.20 -11.70 -9.63
CA ALA A 202 2.58 -10.40 -10.17
C ALA A 202 3.03 -9.43 -9.05
N ALA A 203 2.28 -9.35 -7.95
CA ALA A 203 2.60 -8.48 -6.83
C ALA A 203 3.95 -8.84 -6.17
N TYR A 204 4.20 -10.11 -5.95
CA TYR A 204 5.49 -10.56 -5.39
C TYR A 204 6.66 -10.33 -6.37
N SER A 205 6.45 -10.56 -7.67
CA SER A 205 7.48 -10.31 -8.68
C SER A 205 7.88 -8.83 -8.74
N ILE A 206 6.90 -7.94 -8.75
CA ILE A 206 7.12 -6.48 -8.76
C ILE A 206 7.80 -6.05 -7.45
N ALA A 207 7.32 -6.55 -6.31
CA ALA A 207 7.88 -6.21 -5.01
C ALA A 207 9.35 -6.62 -4.88
N ALA A 208 9.70 -7.81 -5.39
CA ALA A 208 11.08 -8.30 -5.40
C ALA A 208 12.00 -7.41 -6.26
N LEU A 209 11.53 -6.94 -7.41
CA LEU A 209 12.29 -6.05 -8.30
C LEU A 209 12.41 -4.63 -7.75
N ALA A 210 11.35 -4.13 -7.12
CA ALA A 210 11.29 -2.75 -6.60
C ALA A 210 11.82 -2.62 -5.16
N GLY A 211 12.12 -3.72 -4.46
CA GLY A 211 12.52 -3.71 -3.05
C GLY A 211 11.38 -3.29 -2.10
N TRP A 212 10.12 -3.50 -2.49
CA TRP A 212 8.94 -3.13 -1.71
C TRP A 212 8.44 -4.29 -0.87
N SER A 213 7.76 -3.98 0.24
CA SER A 213 7.06 -4.96 1.06
C SER A 213 5.61 -5.09 0.62
N VAL A 214 5.13 -6.33 0.41
CA VAL A 214 3.73 -6.61 0.10
C VAL A 214 2.97 -6.84 1.40
N ALA A 215 1.95 -6.01 1.65
CA ALA A 215 1.04 -6.20 2.77
C ALA A 215 -0.28 -6.81 2.27
N TRP A 216 -0.61 -7.98 2.79
CA TRP A 216 -1.86 -8.67 2.46
C TRP A 216 -2.95 -8.36 3.47
N SER A 217 -4.11 -7.95 2.98
CA SER A 217 -5.31 -7.81 3.79
C SER A 217 -6.30 -8.92 3.42
N PRO A 218 -6.55 -9.90 4.31
CA PRO A 218 -7.54 -10.96 4.04
C PRO A 218 -8.94 -10.41 3.77
N PHE A 219 -9.30 -9.30 4.42
CA PHE A 219 -10.56 -8.62 4.19
C PHE A 219 -10.68 -8.06 2.77
N SER A 220 -9.64 -7.37 2.28
CA SER A 220 -9.64 -6.82 0.91
C SER A 220 -9.69 -7.92 -0.14
N LEU A 221 -9.00 -9.04 0.10
CA LEU A 221 -8.99 -10.19 -0.80
C LEU A 221 -10.36 -10.85 -0.88
N SER A 222 -11.01 -11.11 0.26
CA SER A 222 -12.35 -11.68 0.29
C SER A 222 -13.39 -10.75 -0.34
N ALA A 223 -13.29 -9.44 -0.09
CA ALA A 223 -14.17 -8.45 -0.71
C ALA A 223 -14.01 -8.42 -2.24
N ALA A 224 -12.79 -8.53 -2.76
CA ALA A 224 -12.54 -8.59 -4.20
C ALA A 224 -13.15 -9.84 -4.84
N VAL A 225 -12.98 -11.03 -4.22
CA VAL A 225 -13.59 -12.27 -4.71
C VAL A 225 -15.12 -12.19 -4.70
N LEU A 226 -15.70 -11.69 -3.60
CA LEU A 226 -17.16 -11.50 -3.51
C LEU A 226 -17.69 -10.56 -4.59
N LEU A 227 -16.98 -9.47 -4.86
CA LEU A 227 -17.35 -8.51 -5.90
C LEU A 227 -17.28 -9.15 -7.29
N CYS A 228 -16.23 -9.91 -7.60
CA CYS A 228 -16.12 -10.66 -8.85
C CYS A 228 -17.28 -11.64 -9.05
N VAL A 229 -17.62 -12.40 -8.01
CA VAL A 229 -18.74 -13.35 -8.05
C VAL A 229 -20.07 -12.63 -8.23
N ALA A 230 -20.29 -11.53 -7.51
CA ALA A 230 -21.51 -10.73 -7.62
C ALA A 230 -21.70 -10.17 -9.05
N VAL A 231 -20.63 -9.65 -9.65
CA VAL A 231 -20.66 -9.16 -11.03
C VAL A 231 -20.88 -10.31 -12.02
N GLY A 232 -20.18 -11.42 -11.87
CA GLY A 232 -20.38 -12.61 -12.72
C GLY A 232 -21.83 -13.12 -12.70
N LEU A 233 -22.44 -13.19 -11.52
CA LEU A 233 -23.85 -13.53 -11.38
C LEU A 233 -24.78 -12.49 -12.00
N ALA A 234 -24.52 -11.19 -11.79
CA ALA A 234 -25.34 -10.11 -12.34
C ALA A 234 -25.40 -10.17 -13.88
N PHE A 235 -24.23 -10.36 -14.52
CA PHE A 235 -24.15 -10.51 -15.98
C PHE A 235 -24.65 -11.87 -16.47
N GLY A 236 -24.65 -12.91 -15.65
CA GLY A 236 -25.22 -14.24 -15.94
C GLY A 236 -26.76 -14.30 -15.88
N VAL A 237 -27.41 -13.39 -15.14
CA VAL A 237 -28.88 -13.37 -15.00
C VAL A 237 -29.58 -13.13 -16.33
N PHE A 238 -29.09 -12.24 -17.17
CA PHE A 238 -29.72 -11.90 -18.45
C PHE A 238 -29.75 -13.10 -19.40
N PRO A 239 -28.65 -13.78 -19.73
CA PRO A 239 -28.67 -14.98 -20.57
C PRO A 239 -29.46 -16.14 -19.94
N ALA A 240 -29.38 -16.32 -18.63
CA ALA A 240 -30.16 -17.35 -17.94
C ALA A 240 -31.67 -17.15 -18.09
N ARG A 241 -32.15 -15.92 -17.96
CA ARG A 241 -33.56 -15.58 -18.18
C ARG A 241 -33.97 -15.77 -19.66
N GLN A 242 -33.08 -15.44 -20.59
CA GLN A 242 -33.33 -15.62 -22.02
C GLN A 242 -33.45 -17.11 -22.37
N ALA A 243 -32.58 -17.96 -21.82
CA ALA A 243 -32.68 -19.42 -21.95
C ALA A 243 -34.03 -19.96 -21.43
N ALA A 244 -34.45 -19.49 -20.25
CA ALA A 244 -35.70 -19.90 -19.64
C ALA A 244 -36.96 -19.41 -20.39
N ALA A 245 -36.83 -18.37 -21.21
CA ALA A 245 -37.94 -17.82 -22.02
C ALA A 245 -38.10 -18.52 -23.37
N LEU A 246 -37.20 -19.41 -23.77
CA LEU A 246 -37.28 -20.14 -25.03
C LEU A 246 -38.58 -20.94 -25.12
N ASP A 247 -39.27 -20.86 -26.27
CA ASP A 247 -40.43 -21.69 -26.58
C ASP A 247 -39.93 -23.10 -26.92
N PRO A 248 -40.41 -24.15 -26.19
CA PRO A 248 -40.01 -25.54 -26.42
C PRO A 248 -40.26 -25.99 -27.86
N ILE A 249 -41.39 -25.58 -28.47
CA ILE A 249 -41.77 -25.97 -29.84
C ILE A 249 -40.82 -25.35 -30.85
N ALA A 250 -40.55 -24.03 -30.70
CA ALA A 250 -39.64 -23.32 -31.58
C ALA A 250 -38.19 -23.81 -31.44
N ALA A 251 -37.76 -24.15 -30.21
CA ALA A 251 -36.42 -24.68 -29.92
C ALA A 251 -36.15 -26.06 -30.54
N LEU A 252 -37.17 -26.90 -30.64
CA LEU A 252 -37.08 -28.25 -31.26
C LEU A 252 -37.19 -28.21 -32.80
N ARG A 253 -37.80 -27.14 -33.37
CA ARG A 253 -38.05 -26.98 -34.80
C ARG A 253 -36.93 -26.23 -35.54
N SER A 254 -35.96 -25.71 -34.84
CA SER A 254 -34.89 -24.80 -35.39
C SER A 254 -33.75 -25.54 -36.12
N ASP A 255 -33.99 -26.68 -36.75
CA ASP A 255 -33.03 -27.31 -37.65
C ASP A 255 -33.53 -27.11 -39.10
N GLY A 256 -33.10 -26.00 -39.68
CA GLY A 256 -33.31 -25.66 -41.08
C GLY A 256 -32.45 -24.44 -41.42
#